data_425e9455f899d59bffc53cbf10feb617
#
_entry.id   425e9455f899d59bffc53cbf10feb617
#
_cell.length_a   1.000
_cell.length_b   1.000
_cell.length_c   1.000
_cell.angle_alpha   90.00
_cell.angle_beta   90.00
_cell.angle_gamma   90.00
#
_symmetry.space_group_name_H-M   'P 1'
#
loop_
_entity.id
_entity.type
_entity.pdbx_description
1 polymer ?
#
loop_
_entity_poly.entity_id
_entity_poly.type
_entity_poly.pdbx_seq_one_letter_code
_entity_poly.pdbx_strand_id
1 'polypeptide(L)'
;MPVGEADKGFGAAKGQLYYGIQSHYTSIDWWHDPVEGEPFNHSGSLNTFIVRPSIVYGISEKYNLTLSSTLGSRSMDWKEPDVSIHHRTESSTSDFHNANGGILGDSKIIIRYLVKNQGLGSGFRIYTGGGITIPSNNQLTSDPFFLNKDEVK
;
A
#
# COMPACT_ATOMS: atom_id res chain seq x y z
N MET A 1 23.66 2.98 11.73
CA MET A 1 22.52 3.80 11.31
C MET A 1 21.41 2.89 10.82
N PRO A 2 20.17 3.07 11.23
CA PRO A 2 19.06 2.29 10.70
C PRO A 2 18.82 2.66 9.25
N VAL A 3 18.93 1.67 8.39
CA VAL A 3 18.57 1.80 6.99
C VAL A 3 17.42 0.83 6.73
N GLY A 4 16.24 1.32 6.49
CA GLY A 4 15.11 0.48 6.17
C GLY A 4 13.79 0.96 6.77
N GLU A 5 12.76 0.18 6.56
CA GLU A 5 11.41 0.44 7.09
C GLU A 5 11.41 0.41 8.62
N ALA A 6 10.62 1.29 9.22
CA ALA A 6 10.51 1.39 10.68
C ALA A 6 10.08 0.07 11.38
N ASP A 7 9.57 -0.88 10.62
CA ASP A 7 9.18 -2.20 11.09
C ASP A 7 10.25 -3.29 10.89
N LYS A 8 11.39 -2.97 10.28
CA LYS A 8 12.50 -3.92 10.06
C LYS A 8 13.47 -4.04 11.25
N GLY A 9 12.96 -4.26 12.43
CA GLY A 9 13.80 -4.63 13.59
C GLY A 9 14.43 -3.47 14.34
N PHE A 10 13.92 -2.25 14.17
CA PHE A 10 14.32 -1.13 15.00
C PHE A 10 13.39 -0.96 16.18
N GLY A 11 13.99 -0.95 17.37
CA GLY A 11 13.40 -0.38 18.54
C GLY A 11 13.91 1.05 18.74
N ALA A 12 13.04 1.95 19.14
CA ALA A 12 13.42 3.22 19.73
C ALA A 12 13.76 2.99 21.20
N ALA A 13 14.83 3.61 21.72
CA ALA A 13 15.06 3.65 23.15
C ALA A 13 13.99 4.48 23.85
N LYS A 14 13.81 4.28 25.15
CA LYS A 14 12.81 5.00 25.94
C LYS A 14 12.86 6.52 25.69
N GLY A 15 11.71 7.07 25.32
CA GLY A 15 11.54 8.50 25.05
C GLY A 15 12.05 8.95 23.67
N GLN A 16 12.66 8.09 22.88
CA GLN A 16 13.08 8.41 21.51
C GLN A 16 11.91 8.34 20.54
N LEU A 17 11.95 9.25 19.56
CA LEU A 17 10.98 9.35 18.50
C LEU A 17 11.71 9.32 17.16
N TYR A 18 11.30 8.42 16.27
CA TYR A 18 11.79 8.34 14.90
C TYR A 18 10.66 8.63 13.92
N TYR A 19 10.99 9.39 12.88
CA TYR A 19 10.12 9.60 11.72
C TYR A 19 10.71 8.88 10.53
N GLY A 20 9.87 8.19 9.78
CA GLY A 20 10.24 7.52 8.55
C GLY A 20 9.29 7.91 7.42
N ILE A 21 9.83 8.03 6.22
CA ILE A 21 9.05 8.15 4.99
C ILE A 21 9.65 7.16 4.01
N GLN A 22 8.81 6.27 3.50
CA GLN A 22 9.15 5.38 2.41
C GLN A 22 8.31 5.76 1.20
N SER A 23 8.94 5.87 0.04
CA SER A 23 8.23 6.07 -1.23
C SER A 23 8.52 4.92 -2.18
N HIS A 24 7.52 4.55 -2.95
CA HIS A 24 7.59 3.50 -3.94
C HIS A 24 6.84 3.94 -5.19
N TYR A 25 7.50 3.83 -6.33
CA TYR A 25 6.90 4.07 -7.64
C TYR A 25 6.99 2.79 -8.46
N THR A 26 5.89 2.42 -9.06
CA THR A 26 5.81 1.28 -9.98
C THR A 26 5.14 1.74 -11.25
N SER A 27 5.74 1.39 -12.38
CA SER A 27 5.14 1.53 -13.70
C SER A 27 5.10 0.16 -14.35
N ILE A 28 3.94 -0.25 -14.81
CA ILE A 28 3.72 -1.55 -15.45
C ILE A 28 3.09 -1.29 -16.81
N ASP A 29 3.84 -1.59 -17.87
CA ASP A 29 3.25 -1.69 -19.20
C ASP A 29 2.57 -3.05 -19.36
N TRP A 30 1.37 -3.02 -19.90
CA TRP A 30 0.57 -4.23 -20.11
C TRP A 30 -0.07 -4.21 -21.50
N TRP A 31 -0.42 -5.38 -21.96
CA TRP A 31 -1.16 -5.58 -23.22
C TRP A 31 -1.94 -6.89 -23.15
N HIS A 32 -2.99 -6.98 -23.97
CA HIS A 32 -3.69 -8.22 -24.22
C HIS A 32 -4.28 -8.24 -25.64
N ASP A 33 -4.57 -9.43 -26.12
CA ASP A 33 -5.19 -9.66 -27.41
C ASP A 33 -6.60 -9.07 -27.51
N PRO A 34 -7.11 -8.89 -28.74
CA PRO A 34 -8.49 -8.44 -28.98
C PRO A 34 -9.52 -9.25 -28.22
N VAL A 35 -10.58 -8.60 -27.80
CA VAL A 35 -11.75 -9.22 -27.16
C VAL A 35 -12.97 -9.09 -28.07
N GLU A 36 -14.03 -9.84 -27.75
CA GLU A 36 -15.29 -9.77 -28.49
C GLU A 36 -15.85 -8.34 -28.48
N GLY A 37 -16.14 -7.81 -29.66
CA GLY A 37 -16.60 -6.42 -29.84
C GLY A 37 -15.50 -5.38 -30.00
N GLU A 38 -14.24 -5.73 -29.77
CA GLU A 38 -13.08 -4.82 -29.89
C GLU A 38 -11.93 -5.53 -30.61
N PRO A 39 -11.89 -5.49 -31.96
CA PRO A 39 -10.94 -6.26 -32.77
C PRO A 39 -9.55 -5.63 -32.87
N PHE A 40 -9.04 -5.05 -31.79
CA PHE A 40 -7.71 -4.42 -31.73
C PHE A 40 -6.98 -4.85 -30.45
N ASN A 41 -5.68 -4.78 -30.46
CA ASN A 41 -4.87 -5.04 -29.28
C ASN A 41 -5.02 -3.91 -28.27
N HIS A 42 -5.22 -4.27 -27.02
CA HIS A 42 -5.31 -3.34 -25.92
C HIS A 42 -3.96 -3.22 -25.23
N SER A 43 -3.56 -2.01 -24.92
CA SER A 43 -2.33 -1.77 -24.17
C SER A 43 -2.42 -0.51 -23.33
N GLY A 44 -1.60 -0.42 -22.31
CA GLY A 44 -1.55 0.73 -21.44
C GLY A 44 -0.41 0.66 -20.47
N SER A 45 -0.30 1.68 -19.63
CA SER A 45 0.65 1.76 -18.53
C SER A 45 -0.10 2.05 -17.23
N LEU A 46 0.07 1.18 -16.25
CA LEU A 46 -0.43 1.40 -14.90
C LEU A 46 0.68 2.03 -14.05
N ASN A 47 0.47 3.24 -13.60
CA ASN A 47 1.40 3.97 -12.75
C ASN A 47 0.88 4.01 -11.32
N THR A 48 1.70 3.60 -10.36
CA THR A 48 1.37 3.62 -8.94
C THR A 48 2.47 4.32 -8.16
N PHE A 49 2.08 5.31 -7.36
CA PHE A 49 2.97 5.99 -6.43
C PHE A 49 2.44 5.85 -5.01
N ILE A 50 3.26 5.28 -4.13
CA ILE A 50 2.90 5.04 -2.73
C ILE A 50 3.89 5.75 -1.83
N VAL A 51 3.38 6.47 -0.83
CA VAL A 51 4.16 7.05 0.27
C VAL A 51 3.66 6.47 1.58
N ARG A 52 4.58 5.99 2.41
CA ARG A 52 4.28 5.44 3.74
C ARG A 52 5.01 6.24 4.81
N PRO A 53 4.37 7.27 5.37
CA PRO A 53 4.87 7.93 6.57
C PRO A 53 4.76 6.98 7.76
N SER A 54 5.74 7.03 8.64
CA SER A 54 5.74 6.24 9.88
C SER A 54 6.37 7.01 11.03
N ILE A 55 5.92 6.71 12.24
CA ILE A 55 6.44 7.23 13.50
C ILE A 55 6.69 6.04 14.40
N VAL A 56 7.88 5.97 15.01
CA VAL A 56 8.21 4.97 16.03
C VAL A 56 8.56 5.69 17.31
N TYR A 57 7.88 5.37 18.39
CA TYR A 57 8.12 5.93 19.72
C TYR A 57 8.51 4.83 20.71
N GLY A 58 9.62 5.05 21.42
CA GLY A 58 10.08 4.20 22.51
C GLY A 58 9.31 4.50 23.80
N ILE A 59 8.32 3.70 24.14
CA ILE A 59 7.58 3.84 25.41
C ILE A 59 8.48 3.47 26.58
N SER A 60 9.28 2.42 26.41
CA SER A 60 10.24 1.95 27.40
C SER A 60 11.40 1.26 26.70
N GLU A 61 12.39 0.75 27.47
CA GLU A 61 13.50 -0.04 26.91
C GLU A 61 13.03 -1.33 26.19
N LYS A 62 11.83 -1.75 26.44
CA LYS A 62 11.26 -2.99 25.84
C LYS A 62 10.05 -2.77 24.94
N TYR A 63 9.34 -1.64 25.08
CA TYR A 63 8.10 -1.40 24.35
C TYR A 63 8.25 -0.27 23.35
N ASN A 64 7.83 -0.53 22.14
CA ASN A 64 7.76 0.44 21.06
C ASN A 64 6.36 0.53 20.47
N LEU A 65 5.93 1.74 20.17
CA LEU A 65 4.72 2.05 19.43
C LEU A 65 5.11 2.48 18.02
N THR A 66 4.50 1.89 17.02
CA THR A 66 4.64 2.30 15.62
C THR A 66 3.29 2.75 15.10
N LEU A 67 3.25 3.93 14.52
CA LEU A 67 2.13 4.47 13.78
C LEU A 67 2.56 4.59 12.32
N SER A 68 1.76 4.12 11.39
CA SER A 68 2.03 4.29 9.97
C SER A 68 0.74 4.44 9.18
N SER A 69 0.82 5.11 8.05
CA SER A 69 -0.28 5.24 7.11
C SER A 69 0.23 4.99 5.70
N THR A 70 -0.68 4.77 4.77
CA THR A 70 -0.37 4.65 3.36
C THR A 70 -1.07 5.78 2.61
N LEU A 71 -0.31 6.49 1.80
CA LEU A 71 -0.81 7.46 0.84
C LEU A 71 -0.49 6.93 -0.55
N GLY A 72 -1.47 6.77 -1.40
CA GLY A 72 -1.28 6.17 -2.72
C GLY A 72 -2.02 6.93 -3.80
N SER A 73 -1.39 7.00 -4.96
CA SER A 73 -2.00 7.46 -6.19
C SER A 73 -1.77 6.42 -7.27
N ARG A 74 -2.79 6.15 -8.05
CA ARG A 74 -2.74 5.23 -9.17
C ARG A 74 -3.41 5.88 -10.38
N SER A 75 -2.74 5.81 -11.53
CA SER A 75 -3.29 6.25 -12.80
C SER A 75 -3.10 5.19 -13.85
N MET A 76 -3.99 5.15 -14.81
CA MET A 76 -3.94 4.30 -15.97
C MET A 76 -3.84 5.17 -17.22
N ASP A 77 -2.78 4.98 -18.00
CA ASP A 77 -2.58 5.62 -19.28
C ASP A 77 -2.84 4.59 -20.37
N TRP A 78 -3.84 4.85 -21.20
CA TRP A 78 -4.21 3.98 -22.31
C TRP A 78 -3.41 4.33 -23.56
N LYS A 79 -2.87 3.32 -24.23
CA LYS A 79 -2.36 3.45 -25.59
C LYS A 79 -3.52 3.21 -26.55
N GLU A 80 -3.46 3.79 -27.73
CA GLU A 80 -4.55 3.68 -28.71
C GLU A 80 -5.08 2.25 -28.90
N PRO A 81 -6.41 2.13 -29.03
CA PRO A 81 -7.40 3.20 -28.99
C PRO A 81 -7.73 3.60 -27.55
N ASP A 82 -7.95 4.89 -27.33
CA ASP A 82 -8.21 5.51 -26.04
C ASP A 82 -9.51 5.02 -25.38
N VAL A 83 -10.43 4.44 -26.15
CA VAL A 83 -11.76 4.06 -25.71
C VAL A 83 -11.94 2.55 -25.83
N SER A 84 -12.34 1.95 -24.73
CA SER A 84 -12.68 0.55 -24.64
C SER A 84 -13.96 0.37 -23.83
N ILE A 85 -14.77 -0.62 -24.20
CA ILE A 85 -16.03 -0.93 -23.52
C ILE A 85 -15.83 -1.62 -22.17
N HIS A 86 -14.67 -2.20 -21.94
CA HIS A 86 -14.39 -2.96 -20.71
C HIS A 86 -13.25 -2.40 -19.85
N HIS A 87 -12.58 -1.35 -20.30
CA HIS A 87 -11.52 -0.70 -19.53
C HIS A 87 -12.03 0.51 -18.77
N ARG A 88 -11.32 0.84 -17.68
CA ARG A 88 -11.62 2.00 -16.86
C ARG A 88 -10.61 3.11 -17.09
N THR A 89 -11.11 4.33 -17.05
CA THR A 89 -10.29 5.54 -17.07
C THR A 89 -10.07 6.14 -15.68
N GLU A 90 -10.73 5.60 -14.66
CA GLU A 90 -10.67 6.13 -13.30
C GLU A 90 -9.30 5.92 -12.66
N SER A 91 -8.94 6.85 -11.81
CA SER A 91 -7.75 6.80 -10.97
C SER A 91 -8.12 6.57 -9.50
N SER A 92 -7.14 6.32 -8.64
CA SER A 92 -7.36 6.20 -7.20
C SER A 92 -7.82 7.50 -6.53
N THR A 93 -7.80 8.61 -7.25
CA THR A 93 -8.26 9.92 -6.77
C THR A 93 -9.69 10.25 -7.19
N SER A 94 -10.32 9.38 -7.98
CA SER A 94 -11.71 9.51 -8.42
C SER A 94 -12.59 8.44 -7.80
N ASP A 95 -13.89 8.69 -7.80
CA ASP A 95 -14.88 7.70 -7.40
C ASP A 95 -15.09 6.70 -8.53
N PHE A 96 -14.98 5.43 -8.21
CA PHE A 96 -15.29 4.35 -9.11
C PHE A 96 -16.75 3.91 -8.95
N HIS A 97 -17.31 3.27 -9.96
CA HIS A 97 -18.64 2.69 -9.85
C HIS A 97 -18.78 1.69 -8.70
N ASN A 98 -17.72 0.93 -8.43
CA ASN A 98 -17.71 -0.11 -7.40
C ASN A 98 -16.63 0.10 -6.34
N ALA A 99 -16.08 1.30 -6.22
CA ALA A 99 -15.08 1.63 -5.23
C ALA A 99 -15.13 3.10 -4.85
N ASN A 100 -14.81 3.39 -3.62
CA ASN A 100 -14.48 4.73 -3.20
C ASN A 100 -13.01 4.97 -3.47
N GLY A 101 -12.71 5.97 -4.28
CA GLY A 101 -11.35 6.42 -4.55
C GLY A 101 -10.81 7.31 -3.44
N GLY A 102 -9.53 7.55 -3.48
CA GLY A 102 -8.86 8.48 -2.57
C GLY A 102 -7.37 8.21 -2.47
N ILE A 103 -6.66 9.18 -1.90
CA ILE A 103 -5.22 9.08 -1.69
C ILE A 103 -4.90 8.31 -0.40
N LEU A 104 -5.75 8.45 0.63
CA LEU A 104 -5.51 7.85 1.93
C LEU A 104 -5.87 6.36 1.92
N GLY A 105 -4.88 5.53 2.12
CA GLY A 105 -5.03 4.11 2.41
C GLY A 105 -5.07 3.82 3.91
N ASP A 106 -4.96 2.56 4.26
CA ASP A 106 -5.07 2.10 5.63
C ASP A 106 -3.97 2.64 6.53
N SER A 107 -4.34 2.89 7.78
CA SER A 107 -3.42 3.27 8.85
C SER A 107 -3.23 2.10 9.82
N LYS A 108 -2.03 1.98 10.40
CA LYS A 108 -1.67 0.90 11.31
C LYS A 108 -1.12 1.44 12.62
N ILE A 109 -1.52 0.82 13.70
CA ILE A 109 -1.01 1.03 15.05
C ILE A 109 -0.44 -0.30 15.52
N ILE A 110 0.85 -0.36 15.81
CA ILE A 110 1.53 -1.60 16.20
C ILE A 110 2.30 -1.36 17.48
N ILE A 111 2.13 -2.22 18.47
CA ILE A 111 2.95 -2.28 19.68
C ILE A 111 3.87 -3.48 19.55
N ARG A 112 5.18 -3.27 19.81
CA ARG A 112 6.20 -4.30 19.84
C ARG A 112 6.84 -4.39 21.19
N TYR A 113 7.11 -5.62 21.60
CA TYR A 113 7.84 -5.95 22.81
C TYR A 113 9.16 -6.65 22.47
N LEU A 114 10.26 -6.13 23.00
CA LEU A 114 11.58 -6.73 22.87
C LEU A 114 11.70 -7.91 23.85
N VAL A 115 11.59 -9.11 23.34
CA VAL A 115 11.70 -10.37 24.11
C VAL A 115 13.14 -10.66 24.51
N LYS A 116 14.04 -10.51 23.54
CA LYS A 116 15.47 -10.83 23.72
C LYS A 116 16.33 -9.80 22.99
N ASN A 117 17.36 -9.35 23.67
CA ASN A 117 18.40 -8.52 23.10
C ASN A 117 19.76 -9.11 23.49
N GLN A 118 20.51 -9.58 22.52
CA GLN A 118 21.86 -10.13 22.73
C GLN A 118 22.95 -9.03 22.76
N GLY A 119 22.56 -7.78 22.87
CA GLY A 119 23.49 -6.67 23.08
C GLY A 119 24.03 -6.05 21.80
N LEU A 120 25.25 -5.53 21.88
CA LEU A 120 25.93 -4.83 20.81
C LEU A 120 26.52 -5.80 19.77
N GLY A 121 26.58 -5.35 18.53
CA GLY A 121 27.17 -6.11 17.43
C GLY A 121 26.18 -7.01 16.68
N SER A 122 26.63 -8.16 16.23
CA SER A 122 25.88 -9.11 15.39
C SER A 122 24.86 -9.99 16.13
N GLY A 123 24.54 -9.67 17.38
CA GLY A 123 23.62 -10.44 18.20
C GLY A 123 22.16 -10.36 17.72
N PHE A 124 21.36 -11.35 18.09
CA PHE A 124 19.94 -11.39 17.78
C PHE A 124 19.12 -10.44 18.65
N ARG A 125 18.17 -9.78 18.03
CA ARG A 125 17.09 -9.06 18.71
C ARG A 125 15.77 -9.67 18.29
N ILE A 126 15.01 -10.18 19.27
CA ILE A 126 13.73 -10.85 19.03
C ILE A 126 12.63 -9.97 19.57
N TYR A 127 11.70 -9.64 18.70
CA TYR A 127 10.51 -8.89 19.04
C TYR A 127 9.28 -9.77 18.85
N THR A 128 8.27 -9.51 19.68
CA THR A 128 6.89 -9.93 19.44
C THR A 128 6.02 -8.69 19.45
N GLY A 129 4.85 -8.75 18.84
CA GLY A 129 3.95 -7.61 18.84
C GLY A 129 2.64 -7.90 18.16
N GLY A 130 1.76 -6.94 18.25
CA GLY A 130 0.46 -6.95 17.62
C GLY A 130 -0.05 -5.53 17.40
N GLY A 131 -1.08 -5.41 16.62
CA GLY A 131 -1.64 -4.10 16.31
C GLY A 131 -2.99 -4.19 15.65
N ILE A 132 -3.50 -3.03 15.29
CA ILE A 132 -4.76 -2.86 14.58
C ILE A 132 -4.51 -2.13 13.27
N THR A 133 -5.31 -2.45 12.27
CA THR A 133 -5.42 -1.69 11.03
C THR A 133 -6.72 -0.90 11.08
N ILE A 134 -6.63 0.38 10.83
CA ILE A 134 -7.78 1.27 10.67
C ILE A 134 -7.99 1.38 9.16
N PRO A 135 -9.07 0.80 8.63
CA PRO A 135 -9.32 0.83 7.20
C PRO A 135 -9.62 2.26 6.74
N SER A 136 -9.17 2.55 5.53
CA SER A 136 -9.55 3.78 4.83
C SER A 136 -10.91 3.64 4.15
N ASN A 137 -11.41 4.74 3.62
CA ASN A 137 -12.58 4.72 2.73
C ASN A 137 -12.24 4.28 1.29
N ASN A 138 -10.97 4.03 1.00
CA ASN A 138 -10.52 3.58 -0.30
C ASN A 138 -10.71 2.06 -0.41
N GLN A 139 -11.89 1.63 -0.77
CA GLN A 139 -12.32 0.23 -0.77
C GLN A 139 -13.23 -0.09 -1.96
N LEU A 140 -13.24 -1.35 -2.35
CA LEU A 140 -14.22 -1.86 -3.30
C LEU A 140 -15.59 -1.98 -2.61
N THR A 141 -16.64 -1.58 -3.32
CA THR A 141 -18.03 -1.68 -2.88
C THR A 141 -18.80 -2.80 -3.59
N SER A 142 -18.21 -3.37 -4.63
CA SER A 142 -18.74 -4.52 -5.38
C SER A 142 -17.60 -5.27 -6.09
N ASP A 143 -17.93 -6.13 -7.01
CA ASP A 143 -16.95 -6.88 -7.79
C ASP A 143 -15.92 -5.97 -8.48
N PRO A 144 -14.61 -6.29 -8.40
CA PRO A 144 -13.54 -5.45 -8.93
C PRO A 144 -13.55 -5.30 -10.45
N PHE A 145 -14.21 -6.18 -11.17
CA PHE A 145 -14.25 -6.15 -12.63
C PHE A 145 -15.44 -5.39 -13.21
N PHE A 146 -16.39 -4.95 -12.37
CA PHE A 146 -17.64 -4.29 -12.76
C PHE A 146 -18.54 -5.11 -13.70
N LEU A 147 -18.29 -6.39 -13.77
CA LEU A 147 -19.10 -7.29 -14.57
C LEU A 147 -20.33 -7.72 -13.77
N ASN A 148 -21.45 -7.90 -14.44
CA ASN A 148 -22.56 -8.62 -13.87
C ASN A 148 -22.12 -10.06 -13.56
N LYS A 149 -22.75 -10.71 -12.58
CA LYS A 149 -22.38 -12.08 -12.20
C LYS A 149 -22.35 -13.06 -13.36
N ASP A 150 -23.15 -12.81 -14.40
CA ASP A 150 -23.27 -13.63 -15.60
C ASP A 150 -22.18 -13.31 -16.65
N GLU A 151 -21.43 -12.22 -16.48
CA GLU A 151 -20.34 -11.79 -17.36
C GLU A 151 -18.96 -12.14 -16.81
N VAL A 152 -18.88 -12.61 -15.58
CA VAL A 152 -17.65 -13.14 -14.99
C VAL A 152 -17.39 -14.51 -15.57
N LYS A 153 -16.46 -14.59 -16.48
CA LYS A 153 -15.99 -15.86 -17.07
C LYS A 153 -14.65 -16.27 -16.48
#